data_5165fbc2becafa872548d2ae0197add9
#
_entry.id   5165fbc2becafa872548d2ae0197add9
#
_cell.length_a   1.000
_cell.length_b   1.000
_cell.length_c   1.000
_cell.angle_alpha   90.00
_cell.angle_beta   90.00
_cell.angle_gamma   90.00
#
_symmetry.space_group_name_H-M   'P 1'
#
loop_
_entity.id
_entity.type
_entity.pdbx_description
1 polymer ?
#
loop_
_entity_poly.entity_id
_entity_poly.type
_entity_poly.pdbx_seq_one_letter_code
_entity_poly.pdbx_strand_id
1 'polypeptide(L)'
;MESRTEPALPPPGWIESSGRRLACRRRAGRGPTILFLPGYMSDMEGGKATALDAWAAAEGRAMLRFDYGGCGASPGDFEAQTLADWRDDTLAAIDSVEGPVLLVGSSMGGWVMLLAALARPRRVAGLVGIAAAPDFTDWGFSEEEKEKLRRDGRIAEPSPYGDQPYVTTHDFWKSGESLSLLNAQIEIDCPVRLLHGQRDDDVPWSLSLDLAEKLRSADVQVVLVKGGDHRLSREEDVGLLIATVTQLLERL
;
A
#
# COMPACT_ATOMS: atom_id res chain seq x y z
N MET A 1 12.40 0.85 38.31
CA MET A 1 12.07 0.34 36.96
C MET A 1 12.36 1.49 36.00
N GLU A 2 13.59 1.56 35.49
CA GLU A 2 13.99 2.61 34.55
C GLU A 2 13.27 2.41 33.22
N SER A 3 12.51 3.39 32.81
CA SER A 3 11.89 3.42 31.48
C SER A 3 13.05 3.47 30.44
N ARG A 4 13.33 2.37 29.76
CA ARG A 4 14.15 2.41 28.55
C ARG A 4 13.39 3.25 27.53
N THR A 5 13.78 4.51 27.40
CA THR A 5 13.41 5.31 26.24
C THR A 5 14.03 4.62 25.01
N GLU A 6 13.19 4.12 24.13
CA GLU A 6 13.64 3.65 22.82
C GLU A 6 14.42 4.80 22.15
N PRO A 7 15.58 4.51 21.54
CA PRO A 7 16.32 5.55 20.84
C PRO A 7 15.44 6.12 19.71
N ALA A 8 15.36 7.45 19.68
CA ALA A 8 14.62 8.15 18.62
C ALA A 8 15.11 7.68 17.25
N LEU A 9 14.17 7.38 16.35
CA LEU A 9 14.50 7.00 14.98
C LEU A 9 15.36 8.10 14.32
N PRO A 10 16.37 7.76 13.52
CA PRO A 10 17.15 8.75 12.79
C PRO A 10 16.23 9.56 11.86
N PRO A 11 16.58 10.81 11.51
CA PRO A 11 15.76 11.61 10.60
C PRO A 11 15.57 10.87 9.26
N PRO A 12 14.41 11.04 8.59
CA PRO A 12 14.15 10.40 7.30
C PRO A 12 15.04 10.98 6.20
N GLY A 13 15.33 10.16 5.19
CA GLY A 13 15.79 10.63 3.89
C GLY A 13 14.64 11.24 3.10
N TRP A 14 14.94 11.73 1.89
CA TRP A 14 13.95 12.41 1.04
C TRP A 14 13.97 11.87 -0.38
N ILE A 15 12.78 11.84 -0.99
CA ILE A 15 12.57 11.60 -2.42
C ILE A 15 11.93 12.85 -3.00
N GLU A 16 12.41 13.34 -4.14
CA GLU A 16 11.76 14.42 -4.86
C GLU A 16 10.65 13.87 -5.76
N SER A 17 9.45 14.43 -5.65
CA SER A 17 8.26 14.04 -6.41
C SER A 17 7.52 15.28 -6.89
N SER A 18 7.63 15.60 -8.17
CA SER A 18 6.87 16.71 -8.80
C SER A 18 6.92 18.03 -8.02
N GLY A 19 8.11 18.41 -7.52
CA GLY A 19 8.31 19.61 -6.70
C GLY A 19 7.92 19.45 -5.23
N ARG A 20 7.53 18.28 -4.80
CA ARG A 20 7.29 17.90 -3.39
C ARG A 20 8.45 17.05 -2.88
N ARG A 21 8.58 16.94 -1.56
CA ARG A 21 9.54 16.06 -0.89
C ARG A 21 8.79 14.99 -0.10
N LEU A 22 9.16 13.74 -0.31
CA LEU A 22 8.59 12.61 0.40
C LEU A 22 9.60 12.07 1.41
N ALA A 23 9.19 11.89 2.65
CA ALA A 23 10.00 11.28 3.68
C ALA A 23 10.17 9.78 3.39
N CYS A 24 11.38 9.26 3.56
CA CYS A 24 11.65 7.85 3.29
C CYS A 24 12.70 7.24 4.22
N ARG A 25 12.69 5.91 4.29
CA ARG A 25 13.70 5.06 4.92
C ARG A 25 14.28 4.15 3.85
N ARG A 26 15.57 4.28 3.58
CA ARG A 26 16.29 3.45 2.61
C ARG A 26 17.20 2.48 3.31
N ARG A 27 17.17 1.25 2.83
CA ARG A 27 18.13 0.21 3.17
C ARG A 27 18.81 -0.25 1.88
N ALA A 28 20.12 -0.12 1.84
CA ALA A 28 20.92 -0.75 0.78
C ALA A 28 20.98 -2.27 1.01
N GLY A 29 21.02 -3.02 -0.07
CA GLY A 29 21.09 -4.49 -0.02
C GLY A 29 20.98 -5.09 -1.41
N ARG A 30 20.88 -6.42 -1.49
CA ARG A 30 20.63 -7.13 -2.75
C ARG A 30 19.16 -6.96 -3.17
N GLY A 31 18.95 -6.73 -4.47
CA GLY A 31 17.61 -6.51 -5.04
C GLY A 31 16.92 -7.76 -5.57
N PRO A 32 15.66 -7.66 -6.05
CA PRO A 32 14.87 -6.41 -6.22
C PRO A 32 14.69 -5.60 -4.95
N THR A 33 14.60 -4.25 -5.09
CA THR A 33 14.28 -3.41 -3.93
C THR A 33 12.83 -3.63 -3.51
N ILE A 34 12.61 -3.98 -2.26
CA ILE A 34 11.27 -4.11 -1.69
C ILE A 34 10.75 -2.71 -1.39
N LEU A 35 9.64 -2.32 -2.00
CA LEU A 35 8.98 -1.03 -1.79
C LEU A 35 7.65 -1.24 -1.08
N PHE A 36 7.51 -0.75 0.14
CA PHE A 36 6.27 -0.85 0.92
C PHE A 36 5.38 0.37 0.71
N LEU A 37 4.10 0.11 0.40
CA LEU A 37 3.06 1.10 0.11
C LEU A 37 2.01 1.05 1.23
N PRO A 38 1.95 2.06 2.10
CA PRO A 38 0.99 2.12 3.21
C PRO A 38 -0.47 2.18 2.75
N GLY A 39 -1.40 1.86 3.64
CA GLY A 39 -2.82 2.05 3.45
C GLY A 39 -3.26 3.51 3.66
N TYR A 40 -4.57 3.74 3.51
CA TYR A 40 -5.18 5.05 3.72
C TYR A 40 -4.97 5.54 5.15
N MET A 41 -4.57 6.80 5.34
CA MET A 41 -4.24 7.41 6.64
C MET A 41 -3.21 6.62 7.46
N SER A 42 -2.30 5.91 6.77
CA SER A 42 -1.20 5.16 7.38
C SER A 42 0.15 5.74 6.95
N ASP A 43 1.22 5.27 7.57
CA ASP A 43 2.57 5.76 7.32
C ASP A 43 3.61 4.63 7.18
N MET A 44 4.85 5.01 6.87
CA MET A 44 5.97 4.07 6.66
C MET A 44 6.48 3.42 7.95
N GLU A 45 6.04 3.86 9.12
CA GLU A 45 6.46 3.31 10.42
C GLU A 45 5.44 2.27 10.95
N GLY A 46 4.42 1.95 10.17
CA GLY A 46 3.44 0.91 10.51
C GLY A 46 4.07 -0.47 10.73
N GLY A 47 3.45 -1.29 11.59
CA GLY A 47 4.02 -2.56 12.07
C GLY A 47 4.44 -3.54 10.96
N LYS A 48 3.67 -3.70 9.89
CA LYS A 48 4.04 -4.55 8.74
C LYS A 48 5.27 -4.01 8.00
N ALA A 49 5.34 -2.70 7.79
CA ALA A 49 6.43 -2.04 7.09
C ALA A 49 7.75 -2.18 7.86
N THR A 50 7.71 -1.94 9.18
CA THR A 50 8.86 -2.03 10.07
C THR A 50 9.33 -3.47 10.28
N ALA A 51 8.40 -4.43 10.41
CA ALA A 51 8.75 -5.85 10.52
C ALA A 51 9.42 -6.37 9.23
N LEU A 52 8.89 -5.98 8.07
CA LEU A 52 9.51 -6.35 6.78
C LEU A 52 10.89 -5.70 6.60
N ASP A 53 11.08 -4.45 7.07
CA ASP A 53 12.39 -3.79 7.06
C ASP A 53 13.40 -4.46 8.00
N ALA A 54 12.98 -4.90 9.18
CA ALA A 54 13.82 -5.64 10.11
C ALA A 54 14.27 -6.98 9.51
N TRP A 55 13.35 -7.71 8.87
CA TRP A 55 13.67 -8.93 8.13
C TRP A 55 14.61 -8.64 6.95
N ALA A 56 14.33 -7.60 6.15
CA ALA A 56 15.20 -7.20 5.04
C ALA A 56 16.62 -6.86 5.50
N ALA A 57 16.76 -6.25 6.69
CA ALA A 57 18.06 -6.01 7.32
C ALA A 57 18.81 -7.31 7.63
N ALA A 58 18.14 -8.28 8.24
CA ALA A 58 18.73 -9.57 8.60
C ALA A 58 19.16 -10.36 7.36
N GLU A 59 18.39 -10.28 6.28
CA GLU A 59 18.63 -11.00 5.02
C GLU A 59 19.53 -10.21 4.02
N GLY A 60 19.99 -9.01 4.36
CA GLY A 60 20.81 -8.17 3.48
C GLY A 60 20.07 -7.76 2.19
N ARG A 61 18.75 -7.56 2.26
CA ARG A 61 17.91 -7.16 1.15
C ARG A 61 17.77 -5.64 1.08
N ALA A 62 17.65 -5.11 -0.15
CA ALA A 62 17.33 -3.71 -0.37
C ALA A 62 15.85 -3.45 -0.06
N MET A 63 15.56 -2.35 0.67
CA MET A 63 14.20 -1.95 1.00
C MET A 63 14.05 -0.42 1.00
N LEU A 64 12.87 0.04 0.58
CA LEU A 64 12.44 1.42 0.65
C LEU A 64 11.05 1.47 1.29
N ARG A 65 10.91 2.25 2.35
CA ARG A 65 9.65 2.69 2.94
C ARG A 65 9.53 4.19 2.77
N PHE A 66 8.37 4.71 2.47
CA PHE A 66 8.16 6.14 2.33
C PHE A 66 6.74 6.53 2.73
N ASP A 67 6.55 7.79 3.04
CA ASP A 67 5.25 8.39 3.28
C ASP A 67 4.79 9.15 2.03
N TYR A 68 3.54 8.95 1.64
CA TYR A 68 2.91 9.77 0.61
C TYR A 68 2.86 11.24 1.02
N GLY A 69 2.72 12.14 0.06
CA GLY A 69 2.51 13.56 0.35
C GLY A 69 1.34 13.76 1.30
N GLY A 70 1.53 14.58 2.34
CA GLY A 70 0.53 14.83 3.38
C GLY A 70 0.34 13.71 4.41
N CYS A 71 1.14 12.62 4.34
CA CYS A 71 1.08 11.51 5.30
C CYS A 71 2.38 11.42 6.11
N GLY A 72 2.28 10.91 7.35
CA GLY A 72 3.43 10.64 8.21
C GLY A 72 4.39 11.81 8.34
N ALA A 73 5.66 11.62 7.97
CA ALA A 73 6.69 12.65 7.99
C ALA A 73 6.81 13.44 6.66
N SER A 74 6.05 13.09 5.63
CA SER A 74 6.00 13.84 4.38
C SER A 74 5.19 15.12 4.54
N PRO A 75 5.72 16.28 4.11
CA PRO A 75 4.99 17.54 4.18
C PRO A 75 3.79 17.55 3.23
N GLY A 76 2.84 18.43 3.53
CA GLY A 76 1.64 18.65 2.75
C GLY A 76 0.37 18.56 3.59
N ASP A 77 -0.75 18.87 2.95
CA ASP A 77 -2.07 18.70 3.52
C ASP A 77 -2.68 17.40 3.00
N PHE A 78 -3.05 16.50 3.91
CA PHE A 78 -3.66 15.21 3.57
C PHE A 78 -4.95 15.38 2.75
N GLU A 79 -5.79 16.33 3.16
CA GLU A 79 -7.08 16.58 2.50
C GLU A 79 -6.93 17.19 1.08
N ALA A 80 -5.77 17.73 0.75
CA ALA A 80 -5.46 18.23 -0.59
C ALA A 80 -4.90 17.14 -1.52
N GLN A 81 -4.63 15.94 -1.02
CA GLN A 81 -4.07 14.86 -1.84
C GLN A 81 -5.16 14.02 -2.50
N THR A 82 -4.82 13.46 -3.65
CA THR A 82 -5.67 12.56 -4.43
C THR A 82 -4.99 11.20 -4.59
N LEU A 83 -5.74 10.19 -5.04
CA LEU A 83 -5.17 8.88 -5.37
C LEU A 83 -4.13 9.00 -6.50
N ALA A 84 -4.35 9.89 -7.46
CA ALA A 84 -3.41 10.19 -8.54
C ALA A 84 -2.09 10.76 -8.00
N ASP A 85 -2.14 11.66 -7.01
CA ASP A 85 -0.94 12.19 -6.36
C ASP A 85 -0.13 11.08 -5.69
N TRP A 86 -0.78 10.19 -4.96
CA TRP A 86 -0.09 9.09 -4.27
C TRP A 86 0.43 8.01 -5.23
N ARG A 87 -0.25 7.79 -6.37
CA ARG A 87 0.32 7.02 -7.48
C ARG A 87 1.61 7.67 -7.98
N ASP A 88 1.61 8.97 -8.23
CA ASP A 88 2.77 9.69 -8.77
C ASP A 88 3.93 9.76 -7.76
N ASP A 89 3.64 9.87 -6.47
CA ASP A 89 4.60 9.72 -5.38
C ASP A 89 5.24 8.31 -5.39
N THR A 90 4.43 7.27 -5.63
CA THR A 90 4.93 5.90 -5.77
C THR A 90 5.82 5.75 -7.00
N LEU A 91 5.47 6.37 -8.12
CA LEU A 91 6.32 6.38 -9.32
C LEU A 91 7.66 7.05 -9.05
N ALA A 92 7.66 8.20 -8.33
CA ALA A 92 8.90 8.85 -7.91
C ALA A 92 9.74 7.96 -6.98
N ALA A 93 9.10 7.22 -6.07
CA ALA A 93 9.78 6.27 -5.20
C ALA A 93 10.42 5.11 -6.00
N ILE A 94 9.71 4.54 -6.98
CA ILE A 94 10.25 3.51 -7.89
C ILE A 94 11.44 4.07 -8.69
N ASP A 95 11.29 5.26 -9.25
CA ASP A 95 12.32 5.89 -10.10
C ASP A 95 13.54 6.34 -9.28
N SER A 96 13.41 6.48 -7.95
CA SER A 96 14.49 6.87 -7.03
C SER A 96 15.43 5.71 -6.64
N VAL A 97 15.15 4.48 -7.03
CA VAL A 97 15.99 3.30 -6.81
C VAL A 97 16.40 2.69 -8.14
N GLU A 98 17.55 2.01 -8.16
CA GLU A 98 18.03 1.31 -9.36
C GLU A 98 17.47 -0.12 -9.44
N GLY A 99 17.41 -0.66 -10.66
CA GLY A 99 17.01 -2.04 -10.92
C GLY A 99 15.52 -2.32 -10.71
N PRO A 100 15.13 -3.60 -10.63
CA PRO A 100 13.75 -4.01 -10.44
C PRO A 100 13.27 -3.76 -9.00
N VAL A 101 11.95 -3.62 -8.84
CA VAL A 101 11.28 -3.47 -7.54
C VAL A 101 10.26 -4.57 -7.31
N LEU A 102 10.12 -5.01 -6.06
CA LEU A 102 8.99 -5.79 -5.57
C LEU A 102 8.09 -4.84 -4.78
N LEU A 103 6.86 -4.62 -5.24
CA LEU A 103 5.91 -3.76 -4.53
C LEU A 103 5.11 -4.58 -3.51
N VAL A 104 5.01 -4.06 -2.29
CA VAL A 104 4.19 -4.63 -1.21
C VAL A 104 3.19 -3.58 -0.79
N GLY A 105 1.92 -3.76 -1.12
CA GLY A 105 0.85 -2.79 -0.88
C GLY A 105 -0.20 -3.29 0.11
N SER A 106 -0.55 -2.47 1.11
CA SER A 106 -1.57 -2.80 2.10
C SER A 106 -2.82 -1.94 1.90
N SER A 107 -4.00 -2.56 1.81
CA SER A 107 -5.30 -1.86 1.66
C SER A 107 -5.28 -0.93 0.44
N MET A 108 -5.53 0.37 0.59
CA MET A 108 -5.36 1.38 -0.47
C MET A 108 -3.98 1.30 -1.14
N GLY A 109 -2.91 1.04 -0.38
CA GLY A 109 -1.57 0.84 -0.95
C GLY A 109 -1.50 -0.32 -1.95
N GLY A 110 -2.40 -1.31 -1.84
CA GLY A 110 -2.60 -2.36 -2.84
C GLY A 110 -3.18 -1.83 -4.16
N TRP A 111 -4.07 -0.84 -4.10
CA TRP A 111 -4.57 -0.17 -5.31
C TRP A 111 -3.48 0.67 -5.97
N VAL A 112 -2.80 1.51 -5.19
CA VAL A 112 -1.66 2.29 -5.68
C VAL A 112 -0.58 1.40 -6.29
N MET A 113 -0.31 0.24 -5.69
CA MET A 113 0.60 -0.79 -6.20
C MET A 113 0.23 -1.25 -7.62
N LEU A 114 -1.04 -1.54 -7.87
CA LEU A 114 -1.53 -1.95 -9.19
C LEU A 114 -1.37 -0.82 -10.22
N LEU A 115 -1.75 0.40 -9.86
CA LEU A 115 -1.59 1.58 -10.71
C LEU A 115 -0.12 1.84 -11.06
N ALA A 116 0.78 1.70 -10.09
CA ALA A 116 2.21 1.86 -10.29
C ALA A 116 2.80 0.75 -11.17
N ALA A 117 2.35 -0.50 -11.01
CA ALA A 117 2.78 -1.62 -11.85
C ALA A 117 2.39 -1.41 -13.32
N LEU A 118 1.16 -0.94 -13.58
CA LEU A 118 0.71 -0.58 -14.93
C LEU A 118 1.55 0.55 -15.54
N ALA A 119 1.95 1.55 -14.74
CA ALA A 119 2.75 2.68 -15.22
C ALA A 119 4.26 2.35 -15.37
N ARG A 120 4.77 1.32 -14.69
CA ARG A 120 6.19 0.93 -14.70
C ARG A 120 6.39 -0.58 -14.93
N PRO A 121 5.78 -1.20 -15.97
CA PRO A 121 5.76 -2.66 -16.13
C PRO A 121 7.15 -3.29 -16.26
N ARG A 122 8.15 -2.55 -16.75
CA ARG A 122 9.53 -3.04 -16.87
C ARG A 122 10.36 -2.91 -15.59
N ARG A 123 9.86 -2.15 -14.61
CA ARG A 123 10.53 -1.95 -13.32
C ARG A 123 9.97 -2.86 -12.24
N VAL A 124 8.69 -3.18 -12.32
CA VAL A 124 7.99 -3.98 -11.30
C VAL A 124 8.16 -5.47 -11.61
N ALA A 125 8.94 -6.15 -10.78
CA ALA A 125 9.25 -7.58 -10.93
C ALA A 125 8.20 -8.49 -10.28
N GLY A 126 7.45 -8.00 -9.30
CA GLY A 126 6.41 -8.76 -8.62
C GLY A 126 5.59 -7.88 -7.66
N LEU A 127 4.45 -8.41 -7.23
CA LEU A 127 3.50 -7.73 -6.36
C LEU A 127 3.09 -8.60 -5.17
N VAL A 128 2.98 -7.99 -3.99
CA VAL A 128 2.34 -8.60 -2.82
C VAL A 128 1.27 -7.64 -2.29
N GLY A 129 0.01 -8.02 -2.40
CA GLY A 129 -1.13 -7.27 -1.86
C GLY A 129 -1.59 -7.83 -0.51
N ILE A 130 -1.80 -6.97 0.46
CA ILE A 130 -2.31 -7.32 1.80
C ILE A 130 -3.65 -6.64 1.96
N ALA A 131 -4.75 -7.40 1.96
CA ALA A 131 -6.11 -6.87 1.97
C ALA A 131 -6.27 -5.73 0.95
N ALA A 132 -5.76 -5.94 -0.27
CA ALA A 132 -5.73 -4.90 -1.31
C ALA A 132 -7.15 -4.44 -1.64
N ALA A 133 -7.35 -3.12 -1.70
CA ALA A 133 -8.64 -2.48 -1.85
C ALA A 133 -8.72 -1.64 -3.16
N PRO A 134 -8.54 -2.23 -4.36
CA PRO A 134 -8.76 -1.48 -5.60
C PRO A 134 -10.21 -1.02 -5.69
N ASP A 135 -10.41 0.15 -6.28
CA ASP A 135 -11.71 0.75 -6.57
C ASP A 135 -12.62 0.94 -5.34
N PHE A 136 -12.03 1.09 -4.11
CA PHE A 136 -12.84 1.25 -2.91
C PHE A 136 -13.68 2.54 -2.91
N THR A 137 -13.37 3.49 -3.77
CA THR A 137 -14.19 4.70 -3.96
C THR A 137 -15.54 4.38 -4.61
N ASP A 138 -15.67 3.26 -5.31
CA ASP A 138 -16.93 2.79 -5.87
C ASP A 138 -17.72 1.94 -4.87
N TRP A 139 -17.17 0.82 -4.43
CA TRP A 139 -17.87 -0.16 -3.59
C TRP A 139 -17.83 0.15 -2.09
N GLY A 140 -16.87 0.97 -1.62
CA GLY A 140 -16.69 1.31 -0.20
C GLY A 140 -17.58 2.44 0.30
N PHE A 141 -18.35 3.11 -0.58
CA PHE A 141 -19.25 4.21 -0.21
C PHE A 141 -20.68 3.93 -0.67
N SER A 142 -21.63 4.17 0.22
CA SER A 142 -23.06 4.18 -0.12
C SER A 142 -23.39 5.35 -1.04
N GLU A 143 -24.53 5.27 -1.75
CA GLU A 143 -24.99 6.38 -2.60
C GLU A 143 -25.25 7.67 -1.80
N GLU A 144 -25.66 7.54 -0.53
CA GLU A 144 -25.85 8.69 0.36
C GLU A 144 -24.51 9.40 0.67
N GLU A 145 -23.46 8.62 0.93
CA GLU A 145 -22.10 9.15 1.16
C GLU A 145 -21.52 9.78 -0.11
N LYS A 146 -21.69 9.14 -1.26
CA LYS A 146 -21.30 9.71 -2.56
C LYS A 146 -22.01 11.04 -2.83
N GLU A 147 -23.32 11.12 -2.51
CA GLU A 147 -24.10 12.35 -2.64
C GLU A 147 -23.62 13.44 -1.66
N LYS A 148 -23.27 13.06 -0.43
CA LYS A 148 -22.68 13.95 0.55
C LYS A 148 -21.32 14.47 0.10
N LEU A 149 -20.46 13.61 -0.47
CA LEU A 149 -19.19 14.03 -1.07
C LEU A 149 -19.38 15.06 -2.18
N ARG A 150 -20.37 14.84 -3.07
CA ARG A 150 -20.69 15.79 -4.15
C ARG A 150 -21.22 17.14 -3.64
N ARG A 151 -22.02 17.12 -2.58
CA ARG A 151 -22.68 18.32 -2.03
C ARG A 151 -21.77 19.11 -1.09
N ASP A 152 -21.10 18.41 -0.15
CA ASP A 152 -20.39 19.01 0.99
C ASP A 152 -18.88 19.04 0.76
N GLY A 153 -18.37 18.36 -0.28
CA GLY A 153 -16.96 18.28 -0.63
C GLY A 153 -16.11 17.33 0.22
N ARG A 154 -16.66 16.82 1.33
CA ARG A 154 -15.98 15.88 2.22
C ARG A 154 -16.93 15.12 3.12
N ILE A 155 -16.46 13.96 3.58
CA ILE A 155 -17.04 13.21 4.71
C ILE A 155 -15.95 12.95 5.75
N ALA A 156 -16.36 12.82 7.01
CA ALA A 156 -15.48 12.45 8.10
C ALA A 156 -16.22 11.44 8.99
N GLU A 157 -15.63 10.30 9.21
CA GLU A 157 -16.22 9.19 9.94
C GLU A 157 -15.31 8.77 11.09
N PRO A 158 -15.86 8.26 12.20
CA PRO A 158 -15.05 7.72 13.28
C PRO A 158 -14.13 6.61 12.77
N SER A 159 -12.86 6.67 13.13
CA SER A 159 -11.91 5.61 12.82
C SER A 159 -11.97 4.51 13.88
N PRO A 160 -12.04 3.23 13.52
CA PRO A 160 -11.88 2.13 14.49
C PRO A 160 -10.41 1.95 14.92
N TYR A 161 -9.47 2.68 14.31
CA TYR A 161 -8.01 2.48 14.50
C TYR A 161 -7.32 3.61 15.26
N GLY A 162 -8.03 4.67 15.65
CA GLY A 162 -7.48 5.81 16.41
C GLY A 162 -8.47 6.95 16.60
N ASP A 163 -8.03 8.00 17.31
CA ASP A 163 -8.88 9.16 17.66
C ASP A 163 -9.13 10.11 16.46
N GLN A 164 -8.33 10.00 15.41
CA GLN A 164 -8.49 10.83 14.22
C GLN A 164 -9.56 10.23 13.30
N PRO A 165 -10.55 11.04 12.84
CA PRO A 165 -11.57 10.54 11.93
C PRO A 165 -10.97 10.16 10.57
N TYR A 166 -11.57 9.18 9.91
CA TYR A 166 -11.33 8.94 8.50
C TYR A 166 -11.96 10.06 7.70
N VAL A 167 -11.14 10.81 6.98
CA VAL A 167 -11.59 11.93 6.14
C VAL A 167 -11.43 11.54 4.68
N THR A 168 -12.54 11.60 3.92
CA THR A 168 -12.51 11.44 2.47
C THR A 168 -12.99 12.74 1.83
N THR A 169 -12.21 13.29 0.91
CA THR A 169 -12.56 14.48 0.14
C THR A 169 -13.20 14.09 -1.20
N HIS A 170 -14.01 14.99 -1.76
CA HIS A 170 -14.59 14.82 -3.11
C HIS A 170 -13.50 14.62 -4.17
N ASP A 171 -12.39 15.35 -4.08
CA ASP A 171 -11.32 15.28 -5.07
C ASP A 171 -10.57 13.93 -4.99
N PHE A 172 -10.33 13.41 -3.77
CA PHE A 172 -9.80 12.06 -3.60
C PHE A 172 -10.75 11.02 -4.19
N TRP A 173 -12.03 11.05 -3.81
CA TRP A 173 -13.07 10.15 -4.32
C TRP A 173 -13.14 10.18 -5.84
N LYS A 174 -13.26 11.36 -6.44
CA LYS A 174 -13.31 11.55 -7.90
C LYS A 174 -12.03 11.06 -8.60
N SER A 175 -10.87 11.26 -7.99
CA SER A 175 -9.60 10.72 -8.50
C SER A 175 -9.63 9.19 -8.52
N GLY A 176 -10.14 8.54 -7.46
CA GLY A 176 -10.32 7.09 -7.41
C GLY A 176 -11.23 6.59 -8.53
N GLU A 177 -12.42 7.19 -8.70
CA GLU A 177 -13.34 6.83 -9.78
C GLU A 177 -12.68 6.88 -11.18
N SER A 178 -11.80 7.86 -11.40
CA SER A 178 -11.07 8.00 -12.67
C SER A 178 -9.94 6.97 -12.88
N LEU A 179 -9.53 6.28 -11.81
CA LEU A 179 -8.45 5.30 -11.78
C LEU A 179 -8.94 3.87 -11.49
N SER A 180 -10.24 3.63 -11.69
CA SER A 180 -10.87 2.33 -11.51
C SER A 180 -10.23 1.27 -12.40
N LEU A 181 -10.04 0.06 -11.86
CA LEU A 181 -9.33 -1.05 -12.50
C LEU A 181 -10.20 -2.29 -12.71
N LEU A 182 -11.18 -2.54 -11.83
CA LEU A 182 -11.92 -3.80 -11.80
C LEU A 182 -12.95 -3.95 -12.93
N ASN A 183 -13.18 -2.90 -13.72
CA ASN A 183 -14.12 -2.91 -14.84
C ASN A 183 -13.58 -3.61 -16.09
N ALA A 184 -12.27 -3.94 -16.14
CA ALA A 184 -11.62 -4.55 -17.28
C ALA A 184 -10.50 -5.51 -16.84
N GLN A 185 -9.88 -6.19 -17.80
CA GLN A 185 -8.65 -6.93 -17.54
C GLN A 185 -7.52 -5.99 -17.16
N ILE A 186 -6.78 -6.34 -16.11
CA ILE A 186 -5.63 -5.56 -15.60
C ILE A 186 -4.36 -6.11 -16.25
N GLU A 187 -3.70 -5.29 -17.06
CA GLU A 187 -2.54 -5.66 -17.90
C GLU A 187 -1.22 -5.78 -17.09
N ILE A 188 -1.24 -6.52 -16.00
CA ILE A 188 -0.09 -6.85 -15.17
C ILE A 188 0.31 -8.29 -15.46
N ASP A 189 1.58 -8.51 -15.84
CA ASP A 189 2.12 -9.83 -16.22
C ASP A 189 3.08 -10.41 -15.19
N CYS A 190 3.62 -9.60 -14.28
CA CYS A 190 4.53 -10.08 -13.24
C CYS A 190 3.79 -10.97 -12.22
N PRO A 191 4.53 -11.81 -11.47
CA PRO A 191 3.94 -12.63 -10.39
C PRO A 191 3.24 -11.79 -9.33
N VAL A 192 2.06 -12.24 -8.87
CA VAL A 192 1.24 -11.56 -7.85
C VAL A 192 0.90 -12.50 -6.71
N ARG A 193 0.99 -12.01 -5.48
CA ARG A 193 0.56 -12.70 -4.25
C ARG A 193 -0.42 -11.81 -3.52
N LEU A 194 -1.59 -12.35 -3.18
CA LEU A 194 -2.65 -11.63 -2.46
C LEU A 194 -2.91 -12.33 -1.13
N LEU A 195 -2.75 -11.62 -0.03
CA LEU A 195 -3.03 -12.09 1.33
C LEU A 195 -4.28 -11.38 1.84
N HIS A 196 -5.30 -12.12 2.32
CA HIS A 196 -6.54 -11.52 2.78
C HIS A 196 -7.11 -12.26 3.98
N GLY A 197 -7.55 -11.50 4.99
CA GLY A 197 -8.25 -12.04 6.16
C GLY A 197 -9.73 -12.32 5.83
N GLN A 198 -10.25 -13.50 6.23
CA GLN A 198 -11.69 -13.78 6.03
C GLN A 198 -12.61 -13.11 7.07
N ARG A 199 -12.03 -12.46 8.10
CA ARG A 199 -12.73 -11.62 9.07
C ARG A 199 -12.42 -10.14 8.85
N ASP A 200 -12.16 -9.77 7.61
CA ASP A 200 -11.97 -8.40 7.19
C ASP A 200 -13.35 -7.74 7.09
N ASP A 201 -13.63 -6.79 7.98
CA ASP A 201 -14.90 -6.05 8.04
C ASP A 201 -14.83 -4.77 7.18
N ASP A 202 -13.64 -4.35 6.71
CA ASP A 202 -13.42 -3.14 5.92
C ASP A 202 -13.41 -3.44 4.41
N VAL A 203 -12.75 -4.53 4.01
CA VAL A 203 -12.56 -4.94 2.60
C VAL A 203 -13.07 -6.37 2.40
N PRO A 204 -14.08 -6.59 1.54
CA PRO A 204 -14.55 -7.94 1.25
C PRO A 204 -13.42 -8.84 0.73
N TRP A 205 -13.14 -9.94 1.43
CA TRP A 205 -12.04 -10.85 1.03
C TRP A 205 -12.25 -11.48 -0.37
N SER A 206 -13.51 -11.56 -0.84
CA SER A 206 -13.83 -11.99 -2.21
C SER A 206 -13.20 -11.08 -3.27
N LEU A 207 -12.96 -9.79 -2.94
CA LEU A 207 -12.29 -8.86 -3.83
C LEU A 207 -10.89 -9.34 -4.26
N SER A 208 -10.18 -10.09 -3.40
CA SER A 208 -8.90 -10.70 -3.80
C SER A 208 -9.07 -11.79 -4.85
N LEU A 209 -10.19 -12.50 -4.87
CA LEU A 209 -10.50 -13.49 -5.91
C LEU A 209 -10.88 -12.79 -7.21
N ASP A 210 -11.73 -11.76 -7.14
CA ASP A 210 -12.13 -10.95 -8.29
C ASP A 210 -10.90 -10.28 -8.93
N LEU A 211 -10.00 -9.74 -8.09
CA LEU A 211 -8.74 -9.15 -8.54
C LEU A 211 -7.85 -10.20 -9.23
N ALA A 212 -7.73 -11.41 -8.67
CA ALA A 212 -6.94 -12.48 -9.26
C ALA A 212 -7.49 -12.89 -10.64
N GLU A 213 -8.80 -12.89 -10.83
CA GLU A 213 -9.44 -13.18 -12.12
C GLU A 213 -9.18 -12.08 -13.16
N LYS A 214 -9.15 -10.80 -12.73
CA LYS A 214 -8.92 -9.67 -13.62
C LYS A 214 -7.46 -9.50 -14.05
N LEU A 215 -6.50 -9.97 -13.26
CA LEU A 215 -5.08 -9.87 -13.57
C LEU A 215 -4.72 -10.73 -14.79
N ARG A 216 -3.97 -10.15 -15.75
CA ARG A 216 -3.49 -10.88 -16.93
C ARG A 216 -2.38 -11.89 -16.60
N SER A 217 -1.65 -11.69 -15.51
CA SER A 217 -0.60 -12.59 -15.04
C SER A 217 -1.12 -14.04 -14.86
N ALA A 218 -0.37 -15.01 -15.36
CA ALA A 218 -0.63 -16.44 -15.13
C ALA A 218 -0.09 -16.94 -13.77
N ASP A 219 0.73 -16.16 -13.07
CA ASP A 219 1.30 -16.49 -11.75
C ASP A 219 0.65 -15.62 -10.65
N VAL A 220 -0.60 -15.89 -10.36
CA VAL A 220 -1.35 -15.25 -9.27
C VAL A 220 -1.71 -16.28 -8.21
N GLN A 221 -1.43 -15.97 -6.94
CA GLN A 221 -1.82 -16.80 -5.80
C GLN A 221 -2.57 -15.95 -4.78
N VAL A 222 -3.67 -16.49 -4.27
CA VAL A 222 -4.47 -15.88 -3.19
C VAL A 222 -4.39 -16.77 -1.96
N VAL A 223 -4.01 -16.17 -0.83
CA VAL A 223 -4.00 -16.83 0.47
C VAL A 223 -5.05 -16.20 1.36
N LEU A 224 -6.06 -16.96 1.75
CA LEU A 224 -7.11 -16.54 2.66
C LEU A 224 -6.81 -17.00 4.08
N VAL A 225 -6.67 -16.04 5.00
CA VAL A 225 -6.42 -16.30 6.42
C VAL A 225 -7.75 -16.31 7.15
N LYS A 226 -8.27 -17.51 7.49
CA LYS A 226 -9.63 -17.69 8.04
C LYS A 226 -9.93 -16.84 9.28
N GLY A 227 -8.96 -16.69 10.17
CA GLY A 227 -9.08 -15.88 11.39
C GLY A 227 -8.52 -14.46 11.28
N GLY A 228 -8.02 -14.07 10.08
CA GLY A 228 -7.39 -12.77 9.84
C GLY A 228 -8.42 -11.66 9.69
N ASP A 229 -8.09 -10.50 10.24
CA ASP A 229 -8.81 -9.24 10.07
C ASP A 229 -8.24 -8.41 8.92
N HIS A 230 -8.74 -7.18 8.73
CA HIS A 230 -8.24 -6.24 7.71
C HIS A 230 -6.74 -5.94 7.87
N ARG A 231 -6.28 -5.83 9.09
CA ARG A 231 -4.89 -5.41 9.36
C ARG A 231 -3.87 -6.51 9.06
N LEU A 232 -4.22 -7.78 9.22
CA LEU A 232 -3.28 -8.91 9.13
C LEU A 232 -1.95 -8.58 9.83
N SER A 233 -2.04 -8.22 11.11
CA SER A 233 -0.90 -7.68 11.87
C SER A 233 -0.52 -8.51 13.10
N ARG A 234 -1.14 -9.68 13.31
CA ARG A 234 -0.70 -10.63 14.33
C ARG A 234 0.67 -11.20 13.93
N GLU A 235 1.40 -11.76 14.88
CA GLU A 235 2.73 -12.34 14.64
C GLU A 235 2.72 -13.37 13.50
N GLU A 236 1.71 -14.25 13.49
CA GLU A 236 1.54 -15.25 12.42
C GLU A 236 1.23 -14.62 11.05
N ASP A 237 0.49 -13.50 11.00
CA ASP A 237 0.17 -12.81 9.75
C ASP A 237 1.41 -12.11 9.17
N VAL A 238 2.19 -11.48 10.04
CA VAL A 238 3.48 -10.88 9.66
C VAL A 238 4.47 -11.96 9.20
N GLY A 239 4.50 -13.11 9.88
CA GLY A 239 5.28 -14.28 9.46
C GLY A 239 4.87 -14.78 8.08
N LEU A 240 3.56 -14.84 7.79
CA LEU A 240 3.04 -15.21 6.48
C LEU A 240 3.46 -14.19 5.39
N LEU A 241 3.37 -12.90 5.68
CA LEU A 241 3.84 -11.85 4.76
C LEU A 241 5.32 -12.02 4.42
N ILE A 242 6.18 -12.19 5.44
CA ILE A 242 7.62 -12.38 5.26
C ILE A 242 7.91 -13.64 4.43
N ALA A 243 7.25 -14.75 4.73
CA ALA A 243 7.40 -16.01 3.97
C ALA A 243 6.98 -15.83 2.51
N THR A 244 5.87 -15.11 2.26
CA THR A 244 5.36 -14.82 0.91
C THR A 244 6.36 -13.96 0.12
N VAL A 245 6.89 -12.91 0.72
CA VAL A 245 7.92 -12.04 0.11
C VAL A 245 9.18 -12.84 -0.18
N THR A 246 9.64 -13.67 0.77
CA THR A 246 10.82 -14.53 0.60
C THR A 246 10.67 -15.46 -0.59
N GLN A 247 9.58 -16.23 -0.64
CA GLN A 247 9.31 -17.18 -1.73
C GLN A 247 9.22 -16.49 -3.09
N LEU A 248 8.63 -15.29 -3.14
CA LEU A 248 8.53 -14.55 -4.38
C LEU A 248 9.90 -14.05 -4.84
N LEU A 249 10.72 -13.50 -3.94
CA LEU A 249 12.07 -13.02 -4.25
C LEU A 249 13.05 -14.14 -4.71
N GLU A 250 12.82 -15.40 -4.30
CA GLU A 250 13.60 -16.54 -4.76
C GLU A 250 13.28 -16.95 -6.21
N ARG A 251 12.17 -16.45 -6.76
CA ARG A 251 11.71 -16.74 -8.13
C ARG A 251 12.01 -15.60 -9.11
N LEU A 252 12.37 -14.43 -8.60
CA LEU A 252 12.72 -13.22 -9.36
C LEU A 252 14.23 -13.12 -9.60
#